data_e031a0a8ce7ef1c15faed161b2aa8330
#
_entry.id   e031a0a8ce7ef1c15faed161b2aa8330
#
_cell.length_a   1.000
_cell.length_b   1.000
_cell.length_c   1.000
_cell.angle_alpha   90.00
_cell.angle_beta   90.00
_cell.angle_gamma   90.00
#
_symmetry.space_group_name_H-M   'P 1'
#
loop_
_entity.id
_entity.type
_entity.pdbx_description
1 polymer ?
#
loop_
_entity_poly.entity_id
_entity_poly.type
_entity_poly.pdbx_seq_one_letter_code
_entity_poly.pdbx_strand_id
1 'polypeptide(L)'
;MDADPAGNTILFDLLLLLFFTLMNAYFAGAEMAVVSVNKNRIRSLAEEGNKKAKVIEGLFEDSTKFLSTIQVAITFAGFYSSASAASSISPVLGTWMSSMGIPYSGAIAHNGVTLLLMFFNLVFGELVPKRIALQKAEAFSMMTVMPIHYISIILSPFIKLLSVSTKLVLKLLRMKTEDQEEAVTEEEIKALQIGRAHV
;
A
#
# COMPACT_ATOMS: atom_id res chain seq x y z
N MET A 1 -34.82 0.70 -26.72
CA MET A 1 -33.37 1.07 -26.71
C MET A 1 -32.72 0.15 -25.71
N ASP A 2 -32.50 -1.09 -26.14
CA ASP A 2 -31.97 -2.15 -25.27
C ASP A 2 -30.48 -1.85 -25.03
N ALA A 3 -30.15 -1.55 -23.79
CA ALA A 3 -28.77 -1.33 -23.41
C ALA A 3 -28.00 -2.64 -23.64
N ASP A 4 -26.98 -2.59 -24.48
CA ASP A 4 -26.12 -3.73 -24.78
C ASP A 4 -25.48 -4.24 -23.45
N PRO A 5 -25.85 -5.45 -23.01
CA PRO A 5 -25.35 -5.96 -21.73
C PRO A 5 -23.83 -6.07 -21.68
N ALA A 6 -23.17 -6.25 -22.83
CA ALA A 6 -21.72 -6.29 -22.92
C ALA A 6 -21.08 -4.91 -22.70
N GLY A 7 -21.67 -3.85 -23.22
CA GLY A 7 -21.20 -2.47 -23.04
C GLY A 7 -21.31 -2.00 -21.58
N ASN A 8 -22.38 -2.36 -20.89
CA ASN A 8 -22.57 -2.04 -19.46
C ASN A 8 -21.54 -2.76 -18.56
N THR A 9 -21.19 -3.99 -18.90
CA THR A 9 -20.17 -4.75 -18.13
C THR A 9 -18.79 -4.10 -18.29
N ILE A 10 -18.39 -3.75 -19.50
CA ILE A 10 -17.10 -3.09 -19.76
C ILE A 10 -17.01 -1.73 -19.04
N LEU A 11 -18.08 -0.93 -19.11
CA LEU A 11 -18.12 0.35 -18.40
C LEU A 11 -17.98 0.19 -16.89
N PHE A 12 -18.67 -0.78 -16.31
CA PHE A 12 -18.58 -1.09 -14.88
C PHE A 12 -17.16 -1.51 -14.50
N ASP A 13 -16.50 -2.38 -15.27
CA ASP A 13 -15.13 -2.82 -15.01
C ASP A 13 -14.10 -1.69 -15.17
N LEU A 14 -14.32 -0.77 -16.11
CA LEU A 14 -13.50 0.45 -16.23
C LEU A 14 -13.66 1.39 -15.04
N LEU A 15 -14.88 1.54 -14.51
CA LEU A 15 -15.13 2.31 -13.31
C LEU A 15 -14.49 1.66 -12.07
N LEU A 16 -14.54 0.33 -11.96
CA LEU A 16 -13.84 -0.40 -10.92
C LEU A 16 -12.31 -0.24 -11.06
N LEU A 17 -11.78 -0.34 -12.26
CA LEU A 17 -10.36 -0.09 -12.53
C LEU A 17 -9.96 1.31 -12.04
N LEU A 18 -10.70 2.34 -12.42
CA LEU A 18 -10.45 3.71 -11.98
C LEU A 18 -10.53 3.85 -10.46
N PHE A 19 -11.56 3.29 -9.83
CA PHE A 19 -11.75 3.31 -8.39
C PHE A 19 -10.57 2.67 -7.64
N PHE A 20 -10.16 1.46 -8.04
CA PHE A 20 -9.04 0.79 -7.40
C PHE A 20 -7.69 1.44 -7.69
N THR A 21 -7.51 2.03 -8.87
CA THR A 21 -6.30 2.81 -9.18
C THR A 21 -6.22 4.08 -8.31
N LEU A 22 -7.33 4.78 -8.10
CA LEU A 22 -7.38 5.94 -7.18
C LEU A 22 -7.17 5.53 -5.73
N MET A 23 -7.74 4.39 -5.31
CA MET A 23 -7.53 3.83 -3.99
C MET A 23 -6.05 3.46 -3.78
N ASN A 24 -5.42 2.84 -4.77
CA ASN A 24 -3.98 2.54 -4.76
C ASN A 24 -3.15 3.82 -4.65
N ALA A 25 -3.47 4.84 -5.45
CA ALA A 25 -2.83 6.15 -5.42
C ALA A 25 -2.93 6.83 -4.04
N TYR A 26 -4.09 6.75 -3.40
CA TYR A 26 -4.32 7.27 -2.06
C TYR A 26 -3.42 6.60 -1.02
N PHE A 27 -3.37 5.27 -0.99
CA PHE A 27 -2.55 4.53 -0.05
C PHE A 27 -1.05 4.69 -0.31
N ALA A 28 -0.62 4.66 -1.58
CA ALA A 28 0.77 4.87 -1.96
C ALA A 28 1.27 6.27 -1.60
N GLY A 29 0.44 7.29 -1.81
CA GLY A 29 0.74 8.65 -1.37
C GLY A 29 0.80 8.77 0.15
N ALA A 30 -0.12 8.13 0.88
CA ALA A 30 -0.14 8.14 2.34
C ALA A 30 1.10 7.49 2.95
N GLU A 31 1.53 6.34 2.41
CA GLU A 31 2.77 5.67 2.81
C GLU A 31 3.95 6.64 2.73
N MET A 32 4.13 7.24 1.54
CA MET A 32 5.25 8.13 1.30
C MET A 32 5.19 9.40 2.14
N ALA A 33 4.00 9.96 2.36
CA ALA A 33 3.81 11.13 3.19
C ALA A 33 4.21 10.89 4.64
N VAL A 34 3.75 9.79 5.25
CA VAL A 34 4.04 9.47 6.66
C VAL A 34 5.53 9.17 6.86
N VAL A 35 6.15 8.45 5.93
CA VAL A 35 7.59 8.14 6.01
C VAL A 35 8.46 9.39 5.83
N SER A 36 8.01 10.38 5.04
CA SER A 36 8.81 11.55 4.65
C SER A 36 8.50 12.80 5.45
N VAL A 37 7.48 12.80 6.31
CA VAL A 37 7.09 13.99 7.08
C VAL A 37 8.15 14.37 8.12
N ASN A 38 8.30 15.67 8.36
CA ASN A 38 9.25 16.18 9.37
C ASN A 38 8.75 15.83 10.78
N LYS A 39 9.47 14.92 11.46
CA LYS A 39 9.12 14.41 12.79
C LYS A 39 9.04 15.53 13.84
N ASN A 40 9.95 16.50 13.80
CA ASN A 40 9.96 17.61 14.77
C ASN A 40 8.73 18.50 14.60
N ARG A 41 8.33 18.76 13.36
CA ARG A 41 7.12 19.52 13.06
C ARG A 41 5.86 18.80 13.54
N ILE A 42 5.78 17.51 13.33
CA ILE A 42 4.65 16.68 13.81
C ILE A 42 4.58 16.68 15.33
N ARG A 43 5.71 16.56 16.04
CA ARG A 43 5.76 16.65 17.52
C ARG A 43 5.24 17.98 18.02
N SER A 44 5.72 19.11 17.45
CA SER A 44 5.22 20.43 17.82
C SER A 44 3.69 20.56 17.67
N LEU A 45 3.14 20.07 16.54
CA LEU A 45 1.69 20.06 16.32
C LEU A 45 0.94 19.14 17.29
N ALA A 46 1.55 18.03 17.70
CA ALA A 46 0.97 17.12 18.67
C ALA A 46 0.94 17.75 20.08
N GLU A 47 1.99 18.46 20.48
CA GLU A 47 2.06 19.24 21.72
C GLU A 47 1.03 20.37 21.74
N GLU A 48 0.77 21.02 20.60
CA GLU A 48 -0.30 22.01 20.42
C GLU A 48 -1.71 21.40 20.49
N GLY A 49 -1.84 20.07 20.66
CA GLY A 49 -3.11 19.38 20.83
C GLY A 49 -3.75 18.86 19.54
N ASN A 50 -3.07 18.89 18.40
CA ASN A 50 -3.58 18.39 17.14
C ASN A 50 -3.73 16.85 17.18
N LYS A 51 -4.98 16.36 17.13
CA LYS A 51 -5.29 14.93 17.22
C LYS A 51 -4.66 14.09 16.10
N LYS A 52 -4.59 14.64 14.87
CA LYS A 52 -3.99 13.93 13.73
C LYS A 52 -2.48 13.82 13.89
N ALA A 53 -1.83 14.90 14.36
CA ALA A 53 -0.41 14.90 14.65
C ALA A 53 -0.05 13.87 15.74
N LYS A 54 -0.86 13.74 16.79
CA LYS A 54 -0.67 12.71 17.83
C LYS A 54 -0.74 11.29 17.27
N VAL A 55 -1.65 11.04 16.33
CA VAL A 55 -1.72 9.71 15.67
C VAL A 55 -0.48 9.48 14.82
N ILE A 56 -0.03 10.47 14.04
CA ILE A 56 1.19 10.36 13.23
C ILE A 56 2.42 10.18 14.12
N GLU A 57 2.52 10.89 15.24
CA GLU A 57 3.62 10.75 16.20
C GLU A 57 3.69 9.32 16.75
N GLY A 58 2.57 8.71 17.13
CA GLY A 58 2.51 7.31 17.55
C GLY A 58 3.00 6.32 16.47
N LEU A 59 2.89 6.67 15.18
CA LEU A 59 3.44 5.85 14.08
C LEU A 59 4.96 5.92 13.97
N PHE A 60 5.62 6.87 14.62
CA PHE A 60 7.09 6.94 14.64
C PHE A 60 7.67 5.92 15.63
N GLU A 61 6.88 5.48 16.61
CA GLU A 61 7.25 4.47 17.59
C GLU A 61 6.91 3.05 17.10
N ASP A 62 5.71 2.88 16.51
CA ASP A 62 5.29 1.61 15.89
C ASP A 62 4.61 1.87 14.54
N SER A 63 5.43 1.88 13.49
CA SER A 63 4.95 2.03 12.11
C SER A 63 4.49 0.72 11.47
N THR A 64 4.85 -0.43 12.04
CA THR A 64 4.69 -1.75 11.42
C THR A 64 3.25 -2.05 11.02
N LYS A 65 2.30 -1.84 11.96
CA LYS A 65 0.88 -2.08 11.71
C LYS A 65 0.32 -1.15 10.62
N PHE A 66 0.72 0.11 10.63
CA PHE A 66 0.26 1.10 9.67
C PHE A 66 0.79 0.80 8.26
N LEU A 67 2.09 0.56 8.12
CA LEU A 67 2.71 0.22 6.84
C LEU A 67 2.16 -1.10 6.29
N SER A 68 1.98 -2.12 7.13
CA SER A 68 1.37 -3.39 6.72
C SER A 68 -0.07 -3.19 6.24
N THR A 69 -0.85 -2.30 6.88
CA THR A 69 -2.21 -1.98 6.43
C THR A 69 -2.20 -1.39 5.03
N ILE A 70 -1.34 -0.41 4.80
CA ILE A 70 -1.18 0.24 3.50
C ILE A 70 -0.74 -0.77 2.45
N GLN A 71 0.28 -1.59 2.75
CA GLN A 71 0.80 -2.59 1.83
C GLN A 71 -0.27 -3.61 1.42
N VAL A 72 -1.07 -4.08 2.37
CA VAL A 72 -2.21 -4.97 2.08
C VAL A 72 -3.22 -4.29 1.17
N ALA A 73 -3.57 -3.04 1.46
CA ALA A 73 -4.54 -2.28 0.66
C ALA A 73 -4.05 -2.04 -0.78
N ILE A 74 -2.78 -1.63 -0.95
CA ILE A 74 -2.14 -1.44 -2.26
C ILE A 74 -2.13 -2.74 -3.05
N THR A 75 -1.68 -3.83 -2.43
CA THR A 75 -1.58 -5.14 -3.07
C THR A 75 -2.96 -5.63 -3.51
N PHE A 76 -3.96 -5.56 -2.63
CA PHE A 76 -5.32 -5.96 -2.95
C PHE A 76 -5.92 -5.12 -4.08
N ALA A 77 -5.82 -3.80 -4.00
CA ALA A 77 -6.33 -2.89 -5.01
C ALA A 77 -5.68 -3.12 -6.38
N GLY A 78 -4.35 -3.28 -6.41
CA GLY A 78 -3.59 -3.54 -7.63
C GLY A 78 -3.94 -4.86 -8.29
N PHE A 79 -4.00 -5.96 -7.51
CA PHE A 79 -4.38 -7.27 -8.03
C PHE A 79 -5.81 -7.31 -8.55
N TYR A 80 -6.76 -6.83 -7.76
CA TYR A 80 -8.17 -6.87 -8.13
C TYR A 80 -8.44 -6.02 -9.37
N SER A 81 -7.87 -4.82 -9.42
CA SER A 81 -7.98 -3.90 -10.55
C SER A 81 -7.48 -4.53 -11.85
N SER A 82 -6.25 -5.06 -11.81
CA SER A 82 -5.62 -5.65 -13.00
C SER A 82 -6.34 -6.92 -13.47
N ALA A 83 -6.75 -7.79 -12.54
CA ALA A 83 -7.43 -9.04 -12.86
C ALA A 83 -8.83 -8.78 -13.48
N SER A 84 -9.62 -7.88 -12.88
CA SER A 84 -10.96 -7.55 -13.37
C SER A 84 -10.89 -6.93 -14.76
N ALA A 85 -10.08 -5.91 -14.96
CA ALA A 85 -9.98 -5.21 -16.23
C ALA A 85 -9.37 -6.10 -17.34
N ALA A 86 -8.39 -6.95 -17.01
CA ALA A 86 -7.84 -7.89 -17.99
C ALA A 86 -8.88 -8.91 -18.46
N SER A 87 -9.75 -9.41 -17.56
CA SER A 87 -10.78 -10.38 -17.92
C SER A 87 -11.86 -9.83 -18.85
N SER A 88 -12.15 -8.53 -18.77
CA SER A 88 -13.18 -7.87 -19.59
C SER A 88 -12.64 -7.30 -20.90
N ILE A 89 -11.44 -6.76 -20.90
CA ILE A 89 -10.86 -6.10 -22.09
C ILE A 89 -10.19 -7.10 -23.03
N SER A 90 -9.51 -8.12 -22.48
CA SER A 90 -8.73 -9.06 -23.27
C SER A 90 -9.56 -9.86 -24.30
N PRO A 91 -10.77 -10.35 -24.00
CA PRO A 91 -11.60 -11.06 -25.00
C PRO A 91 -11.96 -10.18 -26.17
N VAL A 92 -12.28 -8.90 -25.95
CA VAL A 92 -12.65 -7.96 -27.01
C VAL A 92 -11.47 -7.73 -27.94
N LEU A 93 -10.28 -7.46 -27.37
CA LEU A 93 -9.06 -7.29 -28.16
C LEU A 93 -8.66 -8.59 -28.88
N GLY A 94 -8.78 -9.73 -28.21
CA GLY A 94 -8.48 -11.05 -28.77
C GLY A 94 -9.36 -11.41 -29.97
N THR A 95 -10.66 -11.11 -29.90
CA THR A 95 -11.61 -11.32 -31.00
C THR A 95 -11.25 -10.41 -32.19
N TRP A 96 -10.95 -9.13 -31.92
CA TRP A 96 -10.53 -8.19 -32.97
C TRP A 96 -9.22 -8.65 -33.65
N MET A 97 -8.23 -9.07 -32.88
CA MET A 97 -6.96 -9.61 -33.44
C MET A 97 -7.18 -10.92 -34.22
N SER A 98 -8.09 -11.79 -33.76
CA SER A 98 -8.45 -13.02 -34.46
C SER A 98 -9.07 -12.74 -35.81
N SER A 99 -9.90 -11.70 -35.94
CA SER A 99 -10.47 -11.27 -37.23
C SER A 99 -9.43 -10.81 -38.25
N MET A 100 -8.27 -10.41 -37.78
CA MET A 100 -7.08 -10.06 -38.62
C MET A 100 -6.21 -11.28 -38.98
N GLY A 101 -6.61 -12.48 -38.54
CA GLY A 101 -5.85 -13.70 -38.79
C GLY A 101 -4.60 -13.89 -37.92
N ILE A 102 -4.48 -13.16 -36.80
CA ILE A 102 -3.33 -13.25 -35.90
C ILE A 102 -3.44 -14.55 -35.09
N PRO A 103 -2.46 -15.47 -35.18
CA PRO A 103 -2.45 -16.70 -34.40
C PRO A 103 -2.25 -16.38 -32.91
N TYR A 104 -2.81 -17.22 -32.04
CA TYR A 104 -2.75 -17.04 -30.56
C TYR A 104 -3.25 -15.69 -30.06
N SER A 105 -4.16 -15.03 -30.80
CA SER A 105 -4.70 -13.70 -30.52
C SER A 105 -5.21 -13.54 -29.09
N GLY A 106 -5.88 -14.54 -28.53
CA GLY A 106 -6.37 -14.50 -27.14
C GLY A 106 -5.25 -14.39 -26.09
N ALA A 107 -4.19 -15.16 -26.24
CA ALA A 107 -3.04 -15.09 -25.34
C ALA A 107 -2.25 -13.78 -25.48
N ILE A 108 -2.07 -13.31 -26.71
CA ILE A 108 -1.39 -12.04 -27.00
C ILE A 108 -2.20 -10.87 -26.41
N ALA A 109 -3.52 -10.87 -26.63
CA ALA A 109 -4.41 -9.84 -26.10
C ALA A 109 -4.39 -9.83 -24.57
N HIS A 110 -4.52 -11.00 -23.92
CA HIS A 110 -4.50 -11.10 -22.47
C HIS A 110 -3.19 -10.59 -21.86
N ASN A 111 -2.06 -11.06 -22.33
CA ASN A 111 -0.76 -10.62 -21.82
C ASN A 111 -0.49 -9.14 -22.13
N GLY A 112 -0.82 -8.67 -23.34
CA GLY A 112 -0.66 -7.27 -23.73
C GLY A 112 -1.50 -6.32 -22.88
N VAL A 113 -2.78 -6.62 -22.68
CA VAL A 113 -3.67 -5.84 -21.82
C VAL A 113 -3.18 -5.86 -20.37
N THR A 114 -2.80 -7.03 -19.85
CA THR A 114 -2.28 -7.14 -18.48
C THR A 114 -1.04 -6.29 -18.27
N LEU A 115 -0.06 -6.34 -19.17
CA LEU A 115 1.15 -5.51 -19.08
C LEU A 115 0.84 -4.02 -19.17
N LEU A 116 -0.07 -3.64 -20.07
CA LEU A 116 -0.49 -2.24 -20.21
C LEU A 116 -1.16 -1.72 -18.93
N LEU A 117 -2.10 -2.49 -18.38
CA LEU A 117 -2.80 -2.14 -17.14
C LEU A 117 -1.85 -2.09 -15.95
N MET A 118 -0.90 -3.03 -15.86
CA MET A 118 0.14 -3.00 -14.84
C MET A 118 0.99 -1.72 -14.94
N PHE A 119 1.39 -1.33 -16.14
CA PHE A 119 2.14 -0.09 -16.37
C PHE A 119 1.34 1.14 -15.92
N PHE A 120 0.05 1.25 -16.33
CA PHE A 120 -0.80 2.35 -15.91
C PHE A 120 -1.02 2.39 -14.40
N ASN A 121 -1.28 1.25 -13.77
CA ASN A 121 -1.45 1.17 -12.33
C ASN A 121 -0.17 1.55 -11.59
N LEU A 122 0.99 1.12 -12.06
CA LEU A 122 2.28 1.49 -11.46
C LEU A 122 2.53 2.99 -11.55
N VAL A 123 2.30 3.60 -12.73
CA VAL A 123 2.55 5.04 -12.92
C VAL A 123 1.53 5.88 -12.15
N PHE A 124 0.24 5.67 -12.38
CA PHE A 124 -0.83 6.53 -11.86
C PHE A 124 -1.33 6.10 -10.48
N GLY A 125 -1.26 4.82 -10.16
CA GLY A 125 -1.66 4.27 -8.87
C GLY A 125 -0.54 4.28 -7.82
N GLU A 126 0.73 4.46 -8.21
CA GLU A 126 1.83 4.37 -7.24
C GLU A 126 2.89 5.46 -7.41
N LEU A 127 3.63 5.51 -8.54
CA LEU A 127 4.81 6.37 -8.67
C LEU A 127 4.48 7.86 -8.64
N VAL A 128 3.47 8.31 -9.39
CA VAL A 128 3.06 9.72 -9.42
C VAL A 128 2.50 10.17 -8.07
N PRO A 129 1.58 9.44 -7.43
CA PRO A 129 1.07 9.78 -6.10
C PRO A 129 2.17 9.86 -5.03
N LYS A 130 3.13 8.94 -5.01
CA LYS A 130 4.28 8.99 -4.10
C LYS A 130 5.11 10.26 -4.30
N ARG A 131 5.35 10.68 -5.55
CA ARG A 131 6.09 11.92 -5.84
C ARG A 131 5.31 13.19 -5.43
N ILE A 132 3.99 13.20 -5.61
CA ILE A 132 3.14 14.31 -5.15
C ILE A 132 3.15 14.39 -3.63
N ALA A 133 3.02 13.26 -2.95
CA ALA A 133 3.02 13.18 -1.50
C ALA A 133 4.34 13.64 -0.87
N LEU A 134 5.49 13.35 -1.49
CA LEU A 134 6.80 13.85 -1.07
C LEU A 134 6.86 15.39 -1.03
N GLN A 135 6.22 16.07 -1.99
CA GLN A 135 6.25 17.54 -2.05
C GLN A 135 5.38 18.20 -0.99
N LYS A 136 4.36 17.49 -0.48
CA LYS A 136 3.37 18.01 0.49
C LYS A 136 3.13 17.01 1.62
N ALA A 137 4.20 16.42 2.15
CA ALA A 137 4.14 15.31 3.09
C ALA A 137 3.33 15.63 4.36
N GLU A 138 3.46 16.83 4.95
CA GLU A 138 2.69 17.24 6.13
C GLU A 138 1.18 17.29 5.83
N ALA A 139 0.79 17.98 4.76
CA ALA A 139 -0.63 18.13 4.42
C ALA A 139 -1.25 16.77 4.06
N PHE A 140 -0.51 15.95 3.31
CA PHE A 140 -1.00 14.65 2.86
C PHE A 140 -1.10 13.65 4.01
N SER A 141 -0.11 13.58 4.91
CA SER A 141 -0.16 12.71 6.09
C SER A 141 -1.30 13.09 7.04
N MET A 142 -1.50 14.39 7.29
CA MET A 142 -2.61 14.89 8.10
C MET A 142 -3.99 14.58 7.49
N MET A 143 -4.10 14.51 6.17
CA MET A 143 -5.34 14.18 5.49
C MET A 143 -5.63 12.68 5.56
N THR A 144 -4.61 11.83 5.43
CA THR A 144 -4.76 10.40 5.21
C THR A 144 -4.67 9.55 6.48
N VAL A 145 -4.02 10.04 7.54
CA VAL A 145 -3.74 9.23 8.74
C VAL A 145 -4.99 8.70 9.41
N MET A 146 -6.04 9.51 9.56
CA MET A 146 -7.26 9.07 10.26
C MET A 146 -8.03 7.97 9.51
N PRO A 147 -8.36 8.13 8.20
CA PRO A 147 -8.99 7.04 7.46
C PRO A 147 -8.18 5.73 7.51
N ILE A 148 -6.85 5.81 7.34
CA ILE A 148 -5.99 4.63 7.36
C ILE A 148 -5.95 4.01 8.77
N HIS A 149 -5.93 4.82 9.82
CA HIS A 149 -6.01 4.33 11.20
C HIS A 149 -7.27 3.49 11.42
N TYR A 150 -8.45 3.95 10.97
CA TYR A 150 -9.69 3.16 11.06
C TYR A 150 -9.64 1.88 10.23
N ILE A 151 -9.11 1.95 9.00
CA ILE A 151 -8.93 0.78 8.14
C ILE A 151 -7.98 -0.23 8.81
N SER A 152 -6.93 0.22 9.48
CA SER A 152 -5.98 -0.65 10.18
C SER A 152 -6.63 -1.42 11.35
N ILE A 153 -7.64 -0.84 11.98
CA ILE A 153 -8.41 -1.52 13.03
C ILE A 153 -9.23 -2.65 12.42
N ILE A 154 -9.92 -2.38 11.31
CA ILE A 154 -10.74 -3.38 10.60
C ILE A 154 -9.86 -4.51 10.05
N LEU A 155 -8.72 -4.18 9.46
CA LEU A 155 -7.78 -5.16 8.90
C LEU A 155 -6.87 -5.82 9.96
N SER A 156 -6.97 -5.43 11.22
CA SER A 156 -6.12 -5.94 12.32
C SER A 156 -6.04 -7.47 12.38
N PRO A 157 -7.14 -8.25 12.26
CA PRO A 157 -7.03 -9.71 12.32
C PRO A 157 -6.21 -10.28 11.14
N PHE A 158 -6.36 -9.71 9.96
CA PHE A 158 -5.59 -10.13 8.78
C PHE A 158 -4.10 -9.73 8.90
N ILE A 159 -3.82 -8.53 9.38
CA ILE A 159 -2.44 -8.06 9.63
C ILE A 159 -1.75 -8.93 10.68
N LYS A 160 -2.46 -9.33 11.75
CA LYS A 160 -1.94 -10.27 12.75
C LYS A 160 -1.58 -11.61 12.12
N LEU A 161 -2.43 -12.14 11.24
CA LEU A 161 -2.15 -13.38 10.51
C LEU A 161 -0.87 -13.27 9.67
N LEU A 162 -0.71 -12.17 8.92
CA LEU A 162 0.51 -11.88 8.15
C LEU A 162 1.75 -11.80 9.05
N SER A 163 1.66 -11.04 10.15
CA SER A 163 2.77 -10.90 11.11
C SER A 163 3.20 -12.24 11.71
N VAL A 164 2.24 -13.08 12.11
CA VAL A 164 2.53 -14.43 12.62
C VAL A 164 3.19 -15.28 11.55
N SER A 165 2.69 -15.24 10.31
CA SER A 165 3.27 -15.98 9.18
C SER A 165 4.71 -15.54 8.90
N THR A 166 4.96 -14.22 8.91
CA THR A 166 6.30 -13.65 8.73
C THR A 166 7.25 -14.07 9.85
N LYS A 167 6.82 -13.95 11.12
CA LYS A 167 7.62 -14.41 12.28
C LYS A 167 7.93 -15.91 12.20
N LEU A 168 6.99 -16.72 11.73
CA LEU A 168 7.20 -18.16 11.52
C LEU A 168 8.30 -18.43 10.48
N VAL A 169 8.26 -17.75 9.35
CA VAL A 169 9.27 -17.86 8.29
C VAL A 169 10.65 -17.40 8.78
N LEU A 170 10.73 -16.26 9.46
CA LEU A 170 11.97 -15.75 10.03
C LEU A 170 12.57 -16.72 11.06
N LYS A 171 11.72 -17.30 11.93
CA LYS A 171 12.13 -18.33 12.88
C LYS A 171 12.67 -19.59 12.17
N LEU A 172 12.03 -20.02 11.09
CA LEU A 172 12.50 -21.16 10.29
C LEU A 172 13.86 -20.88 9.64
N LEU A 173 14.08 -19.64 9.19
CA LEU A 173 15.35 -19.18 8.64
C LEU A 173 16.41 -18.87 9.71
N ARG A 174 16.09 -19.07 11.01
CA ARG A 174 16.95 -18.75 12.16
C ARG A 174 17.40 -17.28 12.20
N MET A 175 16.58 -16.36 11.66
CA MET A 175 16.83 -14.93 11.75
C MET A 175 16.25 -14.37 13.05
N LYS A 176 16.86 -13.30 13.58
CA LYS A 176 16.33 -12.56 14.73
C LYS A 176 15.06 -11.85 14.35
N THR A 177 14.06 -11.85 15.22
CA THR A 177 12.84 -11.05 15.11
C THR A 177 13.03 -9.71 15.82
N GLU A 178 12.27 -8.68 15.41
CA GLU A 178 12.33 -7.32 16.00
C GLU A 178 12.24 -7.31 17.53
N ASP A 179 11.43 -8.20 18.11
CA ASP A 179 11.30 -8.35 19.57
C ASP A 179 12.64 -8.73 20.26
N GLN A 180 13.62 -9.30 19.53
CA GLN A 180 14.95 -9.66 20.06
C GLN A 180 15.97 -8.53 19.88
N GLU A 181 15.77 -7.65 18.90
CA GLU A 181 16.64 -6.48 18.70
C GLU A 181 16.37 -5.40 19.76
N GLU A 182 15.09 -5.15 20.11
CA GLU A 182 14.74 -4.24 21.21
C GLU A 182 15.31 -4.73 22.56
N ALA A 183 15.24 -6.04 22.84
CA ALA A 183 15.79 -6.60 24.07
C ALA A 183 17.33 -6.46 24.15
N VAL A 184 18.04 -6.63 23.02
CA VAL A 184 19.50 -6.44 22.97
C VAL A 184 19.86 -4.96 23.16
N THR A 185 19.09 -4.05 22.58
CA THR A 185 19.30 -2.60 22.71
C THR A 185 19.10 -2.11 24.14
N GLU A 186 18.12 -2.64 24.89
CA GLU A 186 17.93 -2.33 26.31
C GLU A 186 19.09 -2.83 27.19
N GLU A 187 19.61 -4.03 26.91
CA GLU A 187 20.78 -4.57 27.62
C GLU A 187 22.06 -3.77 27.30
N GLU A 188 22.27 -3.33 26.07
CA GLU A 188 23.38 -2.47 25.69
C GLU A 188 23.30 -1.09 26.36
N ILE A 189 22.12 -0.48 26.43
CA ILE A 189 21.92 0.80 27.13
C ILE A 189 22.19 0.66 28.62
N LYS A 190 21.77 -0.43 29.27
CA LYS A 190 22.07 -0.72 30.66
C LYS A 190 23.58 -0.92 30.89
N ALA A 191 24.26 -1.62 29.98
CA ALA A 191 25.72 -1.82 30.06
C ALA A 191 26.50 -0.48 29.93
N LEU A 192 26.07 0.40 29.08
CA LEU A 192 26.65 1.73 28.90
C LEU A 192 26.42 2.65 30.11
N GLN A 193 25.29 2.52 30.81
CA GLN A 193 25.02 3.27 32.05
C GLN A 193 25.87 2.78 33.21
N ILE A 194 26.12 1.45 33.33
CA ILE A 194 26.95 0.86 34.34
C ILE A 194 28.44 1.27 34.14
N GLY A 195 28.91 1.31 32.90
CA GLY A 195 30.26 1.74 32.55
C GLY A 195 30.58 3.21 32.90
N ARG A 196 29.56 4.10 32.94
CA ARG A 196 29.72 5.52 33.36
C ARG A 196 29.70 5.74 34.87
N ALA A 197 29.25 4.78 35.64
CA ALA A 197 29.19 4.90 37.10
C ALA A 197 30.53 4.50 37.80
N HIS A 198 31.53 4.10 37.04
CA HIS A 198 32.84 3.67 37.56
C HIS A 198 34.04 4.52 37.07
N VAL A 199 33.78 5.73 36.57
CA VAL A 199 34.79 6.77 36.29
C VAL A 199 34.47 8.04 37.15
#